data_feb595c879b8ed858c734da38e4db8c4
#
_entry.id   feb595c879b8ed858c734da38e4db8c4
#
_cell.length_a   1.000
_cell.length_b   1.000
_cell.length_c   1.000
_cell.angle_alpha   90.00
_cell.angle_beta   90.00
_cell.angle_gamma   90.00
#
_symmetry.space_group_name_H-M   'P 1'
#
loop_
_entity.id
_entity.type
_entity.pdbx_description
1 polymer ?
#
loop_
_entity_poly.entity_id
_entity_poly.type
_entity_poly.pdbx_seq_one_letter_code
_entity_poly.pdbx_strand_id
1 'polypeptide(L)'
;RYTQCYLKKQNWDYGEGNAPVPTVRMPGMRTWNKYVNVPLEDRTSYNETGDMWGINKLNPSEPSVKVPYKESGHMIRGNNVEILTLAENAAFVYWVTGEEKFARFATDIFNVWLVGTYYMNPILDPEKSCGSVGGWEPGGICGYYDYEQIHDDLVMHAAMAYDFAFDYLIRHPHAHLKAIGKDTKTVAAEVFKRFINIGLVRGGKSGNWNVNGWNIMLRPMLVLDHNEAYADGKGKEYYLNLLVNESTPYHDAIPDILKTYDRVTGLWPESPGYSFGTVQSLLDWAAPLKRAGIDIIAGNPILQKAAMAVFPWMDDAANMVVFGDSRGGSANFQTFENLLTYYTGTDNKEGVEKVASALNKGISQKKYSRNNAGWTGLCTYTATIPSVRAESNERASYSPHHRFITMKNWEGDYKMMFTLYGGSSKDNSG
;
A
#
# COMPACT_ATOMS: atom_id res chain seq x y z
N ARG A 1 -2.13 2.43 17.47
CA ARG A 1 -1.95 3.08 18.81
C ARG A 1 -2.83 4.30 18.97
N TYR A 2 -2.84 5.24 18.03
CA TYR A 2 -3.68 6.44 18.09
C TYR A 2 -5.17 6.08 18.22
N THR A 3 -5.67 5.24 17.34
CA THR A 3 -7.05 4.81 17.30
C THR A 3 -7.48 4.13 18.60
N GLN A 4 -6.63 3.22 19.13
CA GLN A 4 -6.91 2.58 20.42
C GLN A 4 -6.92 3.57 21.58
N CYS A 5 -6.00 4.55 21.59
CA CYS A 5 -6.00 5.60 22.61
C CYS A 5 -7.23 6.51 22.49
N TYR A 6 -7.64 6.81 21.27
CA TYR A 6 -8.83 7.62 21.01
C TYR A 6 -10.09 6.90 21.52
N LEU A 7 -10.29 5.65 21.11
CA LEU A 7 -11.45 4.86 21.51
C LEU A 7 -11.55 4.68 23.03
N LYS A 8 -10.42 4.42 23.70
CA LYS A 8 -10.38 4.33 25.16
C LYS A 8 -10.76 5.63 25.85
N LYS A 9 -10.31 6.78 25.33
CA LYS A 9 -10.61 8.08 25.90
C LYS A 9 -12.06 8.51 25.67
N GLN A 10 -12.63 8.12 24.55
CA GLN A 10 -13.98 8.56 24.15
C GLN A 10 -15.07 7.56 24.56
N ASN A 11 -14.71 6.42 25.20
CA ASN A 11 -15.65 5.33 25.52
C ASN A 11 -16.57 5.02 24.34
N TRP A 12 -15.99 5.01 23.13
CA TRP A 12 -16.77 4.82 21.93
C TRP A 12 -17.30 3.39 21.88
N ASP A 13 -18.60 3.24 21.76
CA ASP A 13 -19.27 1.97 21.47
C ASP A 13 -19.79 1.98 20.03
N TYR A 14 -19.62 0.83 19.34
CA TYR A 14 -20.01 0.71 17.94
C TYR A 14 -21.49 1.06 17.75
N GLY A 15 -21.73 2.18 17.05
CA GLY A 15 -23.06 2.70 16.79
C GLY A 15 -23.61 3.67 17.84
N GLU A 16 -22.89 3.92 18.93
CA GLU A 16 -23.25 4.89 19.96
C GLU A 16 -22.03 5.75 20.29
N GLY A 17 -22.16 7.03 20.25
CA GLY A 17 -21.05 7.96 20.49
C GLY A 17 -20.39 8.49 19.23
N ASN A 18 -19.29 9.20 19.39
CA ASN A 18 -18.59 9.87 18.31
C ASN A 18 -17.52 8.98 17.70
N ALA A 19 -17.62 8.72 16.41
CA ALA A 19 -16.53 8.09 15.66
C ALA A 19 -15.29 8.99 15.64
N PRO A 20 -14.07 8.44 15.57
CA PRO A 20 -12.88 9.22 15.32
C PRO A 20 -13.00 9.95 13.98
N VAL A 21 -12.55 11.19 13.93
CA VAL A 21 -12.69 12.06 12.77
C VAL A 21 -11.34 12.23 12.10
N PRO A 22 -11.22 11.90 10.80
CA PRO A 22 -10.01 12.19 10.03
C PRO A 22 -9.75 13.70 9.98
N THR A 23 -8.49 14.08 10.04
CA THR A 23 -8.09 15.48 9.91
C THR A 23 -8.01 15.84 8.43
N VAL A 24 -9.13 16.29 7.89
CA VAL A 24 -9.24 16.75 6.51
C VAL A 24 -9.61 18.22 6.48
N ARG A 25 -9.36 18.87 5.34
CA ARG A 25 -9.77 20.25 5.14
C ARG A 25 -11.27 20.30 4.89
N MET A 26 -11.97 20.96 5.78
CA MET A 26 -13.39 21.22 5.63
C MET A 26 -13.63 22.45 4.73
N PRO A 27 -14.85 22.60 4.15
CA PRO A 27 -15.19 23.79 3.37
C PRO A 27 -14.90 25.08 4.14
N GLY A 28 -14.23 26.02 3.51
CA GLY A 28 -13.85 27.32 4.10
C GLY A 28 -12.58 27.30 4.95
N MET A 29 -12.02 26.15 5.26
CA MET A 29 -10.74 26.06 5.99
C MET A 29 -9.56 26.26 5.02
N ARG A 30 -8.71 27.24 5.35
CA ARG A 30 -7.52 27.59 4.56
C ARG A 30 -6.22 27.20 5.26
N THR A 31 -6.22 27.13 6.58
CA THR A 31 -5.05 26.80 7.40
C THR A 31 -5.29 25.52 8.15
N TRP A 32 -4.29 24.67 8.22
CA TRP A 32 -4.38 23.39 8.95
C TRP A 32 -3.58 23.42 10.26
N ASN A 33 -2.68 24.36 10.41
CA ASN A 33 -1.73 24.42 11.51
C ASN A 33 -1.66 25.82 12.10
N LYS A 34 -1.79 25.93 13.41
CA LYS A 34 -1.74 27.19 14.15
C LYS A 34 -0.36 27.87 14.16
N TYR A 35 0.70 27.13 13.85
CA TYR A 35 2.06 27.65 13.85
C TYR A 35 2.45 28.33 12.55
N VAL A 36 1.77 28.00 11.48
CA VAL A 36 2.05 28.57 10.15
C VAL A 36 0.76 29.13 9.56
N ASN A 37 0.67 30.42 9.46
CA ASN A 37 -0.51 31.12 8.94
C ASN A 37 -0.56 31.17 7.42
N VAL A 38 -0.38 30.01 6.79
CA VAL A 38 -0.37 29.82 5.33
C VAL A 38 -1.29 28.66 5.00
N PRO A 39 -2.11 28.73 3.95
CA PRO A 39 -2.88 27.60 3.45
C PRO A 39 -1.99 26.41 3.15
N LEU A 40 -2.53 25.21 3.31
CA LEU A 40 -1.75 23.98 3.14
C LEU A 40 -1.12 23.86 1.75
N GLU A 41 -1.87 24.23 0.72
CA GLU A 41 -1.44 24.22 -0.68
C GLU A 41 -0.23 25.13 -0.96
N ASP A 42 -0.04 26.12 -0.12
CA ASP A 42 1.04 27.11 -0.27
C ASP A 42 2.28 26.77 0.57
N ARG A 43 2.30 25.60 1.22
CA ARG A 43 3.42 25.16 2.07
C ARG A 43 4.38 24.27 1.32
N THR A 44 5.65 24.33 1.73
CA THR A 44 6.65 23.35 1.32
C THR A 44 6.45 22.03 2.06
N SER A 45 7.00 20.98 1.48
CA SER A 45 7.05 19.67 2.12
C SER A 45 7.88 19.70 3.41
N TYR A 46 7.59 18.72 4.25
CA TYR A 46 8.31 18.50 5.50
C TYR A 46 9.49 17.55 5.32
N ASN A 47 10.41 17.61 6.28
CA ASN A 47 11.42 16.61 6.48
C ASN A 47 10.84 15.43 7.29
N GLU A 48 11.12 14.20 6.90
CA GLU A 48 10.58 13.00 7.56
C GLU A 48 11.26 12.63 8.88
N THR A 49 12.42 13.15 9.16
CA THR A 49 13.33 12.64 10.22
C THR A 49 13.34 13.43 11.51
N GLY A 50 12.33 14.20 11.85
CA GLY A 50 12.33 14.88 13.12
C GLY A 50 11.46 16.11 13.21
N ASP A 51 11.95 17.13 13.90
CA ASP A 51 11.27 18.41 14.01
C ASP A 51 11.11 19.05 12.63
N MET A 52 9.88 19.41 12.31
CA MET A 52 9.51 19.96 11.02
C MET A 52 9.64 21.48 11.00
N TRP A 53 10.02 22.03 9.86
CA TRP A 53 10.10 23.45 9.64
C TRP A 53 9.11 23.88 8.57
N GLY A 54 8.12 24.70 8.96
CA GLY A 54 7.19 25.30 8.04
C GLY A 54 7.80 26.53 7.37
N ILE A 55 7.80 26.56 6.04
CA ILE A 55 8.25 27.69 5.25
C ILE A 55 7.05 28.31 4.55
N ASN A 56 6.91 29.64 4.63
CA ASN A 56 5.89 30.35 3.89
C ASN A 56 6.30 30.49 2.41
N LYS A 57 5.67 29.78 1.51
CA LYS A 57 5.94 29.84 0.07
C LYS A 57 5.63 31.21 -0.56
N LEU A 58 4.62 31.89 -0.01
CA LEU A 58 4.20 33.20 -0.51
C LEU A 58 5.18 34.30 -0.06
N ASN A 59 5.90 34.05 1.04
CA ASN A 59 6.97 34.93 1.51
C ASN A 59 8.15 34.12 2.07
N PRO A 60 9.01 33.57 1.20
CA PRO A 60 10.13 32.72 1.62
C PRO A 60 11.18 33.43 2.49
N SER A 61 11.16 34.77 2.54
CA SER A 61 12.05 35.57 3.41
C SER A 61 11.64 35.59 4.87
N GLU A 62 10.41 35.14 5.19
CA GLU A 62 10.00 34.97 6.58
C GLU A 62 10.81 33.85 7.23
N PRO A 63 11.17 34.00 8.52
CA PRO A 63 11.81 32.92 9.24
C PRO A 63 10.97 31.63 9.22
N SER A 64 11.61 30.50 8.98
CA SER A 64 10.94 29.22 9.11
C SER A 64 10.46 28.99 10.54
N VAL A 65 9.29 28.36 10.69
CA VAL A 65 8.66 28.10 11.97
C VAL A 65 8.81 26.62 12.32
N LYS A 66 9.33 26.32 13.49
CA LYS A 66 9.40 24.95 14.00
C LYS A 66 8.00 24.44 14.32
N VAL A 67 7.61 23.35 13.68
CA VAL A 67 6.34 22.67 13.92
C VAL A 67 6.62 21.42 14.75
N PRO A 68 6.03 21.28 15.94
CA PRO A 68 6.20 20.07 16.74
C PRO A 68 5.80 18.82 15.93
N TYR A 69 6.54 17.74 16.05
CA TYR A 69 6.28 16.48 15.34
C TYR A 69 4.83 16.02 15.48
N LYS A 70 4.24 16.14 16.67
CA LYS A 70 2.83 15.76 16.93
C LYS A 70 1.80 16.55 16.13
N GLU A 71 2.18 17.71 15.60
CA GLU A 71 1.32 18.61 14.82
C GLU A 71 1.83 18.70 13.37
N SER A 72 2.77 17.87 13.00
CA SER A 72 3.31 17.79 11.65
C SER A 72 2.35 17.06 10.71
N GLY A 73 2.51 17.29 9.41
CA GLY A 73 1.72 16.59 8.40
C GLY A 73 1.89 15.07 8.45
N HIS A 74 3.07 14.54 8.80
CA HIS A 74 3.30 13.11 8.96
C HIS A 74 2.42 12.49 10.06
N MET A 75 2.31 13.15 11.21
CA MET A 75 1.44 12.64 12.27
C MET A 75 -0.03 12.71 11.87
N ILE A 76 -0.44 13.76 11.18
CA ILE A 76 -1.82 13.90 10.68
C ILE A 76 -2.11 12.80 9.68
N ARG A 77 -1.22 12.56 8.73
CA ARG A 77 -1.34 11.48 7.75
C ARG A 77 -1.41 10.11 8.42
N GLY A 78 -0.45 9.79 9.28
CA GLY A 78 -0.44 8.53 10.02
C GLY A 78 -1.72 8.31 10.83
N ASN A 79 -2.23 9.33 11.46
CA ASN A 79 -3.50 9.27 12.18
C ASN A 79 -4.69 9.04 11.23
N ASN A 80 -4.69 9.67 10.07
CA ASN A 80 -5.75 9.48 9.07
C ASN A 80 -5.72 8.06 8.50
N VAL A 81 -4.55 7.50 8.23
CA VAL A 81 -4.40 6.10 7.82
C VAL A 81 -4.95 5.15 8.89
N GLU A 82 -4.59 5.34 10.16
CA GLU A 82 -5.11 4.53 11.26
C GLU A 82 -6.64 4.64 11.39
N ILE A 83 -7.20 5.84 11.26
CA ILE A 83 -8.65 6.06 11.34
C ILE A 83 -9.39 5.43 10.16
N LEU A 84 -8.87 5.59 8.94
CA LEU A 84 -9.49 4.99 7.75
C LEU A 84 -9.32 3.47 7.72
N THR A 85 -8.23 2.92 8.23
CA THR A 85 -8.09 1.48 8.46
C THR A 85 -9.16 0.95 9.41
N LEU A 86 -9.51 1.73 10.44
CA LEU A 86 -10.59 1.37 11.34
C LEU A 86 -11.95 1.36 10.62
N ALA A 87 -12.19 2.35 9.75
CA ALA A 87 -13.39 2.38 8.90
C ALA A 87 -13.46 1.18 7.96
N GLU A 88 -12.37 0.83 7.29
CA GLU A 88 -12.26 -0.36 6.43
C GLU A 88 -12.60 -1.64 7.21
N ASN A 89 -12.00 -1.83 8.38
CA ASN A 89 -12.26 -3.02 9.20
C ASN A 89 -13.71 -3.10 9.68
N ALA A 90 -14.30 -1.98 10.09
CA ALA A 90 -15.70 -1.95 10.49
C ALA A 90 -16.63 -2.20 9.29
N ALA A 91 -16.35 -1.62 8.13
CA ALA A 91 -17.10 -1.87 6.91
C ALA A 91 -17.03 -3.34 6.49
N PHE A 92 -15.87 -3.98 6.62
CA PHE A 92 -15.73 -5.41 6.38
C PHE A 92 -16.56 -6.25 7.36
N VAL A 93 -16.55 -5.92 8.66
CA VAL A 93 -17.41 -6.61 9.64
C VAL A 93 -18.89 -6.46 9.29
N TYR A 94 -19.32 -5.27 8.88
CA TYR A 94 -20.67 -5.06 8.36
C TYR A 94 -20.98 -5.94 7.15
N TRP A 95 -20.08 -5.97 6.17
CA TRP A 95 -20.26 -6.77 4.96
C TRP A 95 -20.44 -8.26 5.25
N VAL A 96 -19.73 -8.78 6.26
CA VAL A 96 -19.82 -10.20 6.68
C VAL A 96 -21.04 -10.48 7.53
N THR A 97 -21.41 -9.56 8.45
CA THR A 97 -22.43 -9.83 9.49
C THR A 97 -23.79 -9.21 9.20
N GLY A 98 -23.85 -8.17 8.36
CA GLY A 98 -25.05 -7.36 8.14
C GLY A 98 -25.39 -6.42 9.32
N GLU A 99 -24.56 -6.33 10.35
CA GLU A 99 -24.85 -5.49 11.51
C GLU A 99 -24.61 -4.01 11.23
N GLU A 100 -25.67 -3.24 11.04
CA GLU A 100 -25.63 -1.82 10.60
C GLU A 100 -24.87 -0.89 11.56
N LYS A 101 -24.66 -1.24 12.83
CA LYS A 101 -23.83 -0.45 13.73
C LYS A 101 -22.40 -0.27 13.23
N PHE A 102 -21.85 -1.32 12.57
CA PHE A 102 -20.51 -1.27 11.97
C PHE A 102 -20.50 -0.44 10.69
N ALA A 103 -21.55 -0.53 9.87
CA ALA A 103 -21.69 0.32 8.70
C ALA A 103 -21.77 1.80 9.09
N ARG A 104 -22.60 2.13 10.08
CA ARG A 104 -22.73 3.50 10.59
C ARG A 104 -21.38 4.06 11.04
N PHE A 105 -20.64 3.30 11.84
CA PHE A 105 -19.32 3.70 12.28
C PHE A 105 -18.35 3.96 11.12
N ALA A 106 -18.28 3.02 10.18
CA ALA A 106 -17.41 3.12 9.02
C ALA A 106 -17.76 4.32 8.14
N THR A 107 -19.06 4.52 7.89
CA THR A 107 -19.54 5.59 7.01
C THR A 107 -19.48 6.96 7.65
N ASP A 108 -19.58 7.07 8.98
CA ASP A 108 -19.34 8.34 9.70
C ASP A 108 -17.91 8.83 9.46
N ILE A 109 -16.92 7.94 9.55
CA ILE A 109 -15.53 8.27 9.24
C ILE A 109 -15.35 8.58 7.75
N PHE A 110 -15.84 7.69 6.88
CA PHE A 110 -15.69 7.82 5.43
C PHE A 110 -16.29 9.11 4.90
N ASN A 111 -17.50 9.47 5.32
CA ASN A 111 -18.19 10.67 4.86
C ASN A 111 -17.48 11.96 5.27
N VAL A 112 -16.90 12.02 6.47
CA VAL A 112 -16.09 13.20 6.89
C VAL A 112 -14.87 13.33 5.98
N TRP A 113 -14.16 12.24 5.74
CA TRP A 113 -13.03 12.22 4.81
C TRP A 113 -13.46 12.60 3.39
N LEU A 114 -14.51 11.98 2.87
CA LEU A 114 -15.00 12.19 1.52
C LEU A 114 -15.37 13.64 1.27
N VAL A 115 -16.19 14.22 2.15
CA VAL A 115 -16.66 15.61 2.02
C VAL A 115 -15.49 16.59 2.14
N GLY A 116 -14.59 16.40 3.10
CA GLY A 116 -13.42 17.24 3.25
C GLY A 116 -12.51 17.19 2.02
N THR A 117 -12.21 15.99 1.54
CA THR A 117 -11.35 15.76 0.37
C THR A 117 -11.99 16.25 -0.93
N TYR A 118 -13.29 16.15 -1.07
CA TYR A 118 -14.02 16.68 -2.23
C TYR A 118 -13.76 18.16 -2.46
N TYR A 119 -13.66 18.97 -1.40
CA TYR A 119 -13.37 20.40 -1.49
C TYR A 119 -11.88 20.74 -1.63
N MET A 120 -11.01 19.76 -1.57
CA MET A 120 -9.60 19.98 -1.87
C MET A 120 -9.38 20.08 -3.38
N ASN A 121 -8.48 20.95 -3.77
CA ASN A 121 -8.13 21.17 -5.18
C ASN A 121 -6.63 20.94 -5.36
N PRO A 122 -6.21 19.68 -5.55
CA PRO A 122 -4.80 19.35 -5.73
C PRO A 122 -4.28 19.89 -7.07
N ILE A 123 -3.00 20.19 -7.10
CA ILE A 123 -2.30 20.60 -8.33
C ILE A 123 -2.02 19.33 -9.13
N LEU A 124 -2.61 19.23 -10.33
CA LEU A 124 -2.42 18.10 -11.24
C LEU A 124 -1.28 18.30 -12.23
N ASP A 125 -0.81 19.54 -12.41
CA ASP A 125 0.30 19.86 -13.33
C ASP A 125 1.61 19.31 -12.77
N PRO A 126 2.29 18.37 -13.45
CA PRO A 126 3.53 17.79 -12.96
C PRO A 126 4.67 18.79 -12.79
N GLU A 127 4.70 19.85 -13.58
CA GLU A 127 5.73 20.91 -13.51
C GLU A 127 5.48 21.86 -12.33
N LYS A 128 4.22 22.05 -11.98
CA LYS A 128 3.78 22.87 -10.85
C LYS A 128 3.48 22.06 -9.60
N SER A 129 3.31 20.75 -9.76
CA SER A 129 3.20 19.86 -8.63
C SER A 129 4.54 19.84 -7.88
N CYS A 130 4.48 19.61 -6.64
CA CYS A 130 5.59 19.65 -5.74
C CYS A 130 6.56 18.53 -5.97
N GLY A 131 7.39 18.63 -6.93
CA GLY A 131 8.53 17.81 -6.96
C GLY A 131 8.71 16.96 -8.14
N SER A 132 9.96 16.93 -8.45
CA SER A 132 10.56 15.90 -9.22
C SER A 132 10.22 14.53 -8.66
N VAL A 133 10.29 13.58 -9.49
CA VAL A 133 10.27 12.15 -9.17
C VAL A 133 11.00 11.89 -7.85
N GLY A 134 10.27 11.43 -6.86
CA GLY A 134 10.83 11.10 -5.57
C GLY A 134 10.45 11.99 -4.39
N GLY A 135 9.86 13.15 -4.62
CA GLY A 135 9.20 13.95 -3.58
C GLY A 135 10.05 14.49 -2.42
N TRP A 136 11.36 14.31 -2.48
CA TRP A 136 12.30 14.69 -1.41
C TRP A 136 12.86 16.10 -1.55
N GLU A 137 12.61 16.75 -2.67
CA GLU A 137 13.03 18.11 -2.93
C GLU A 137 12.16 19.12 -2.15
N PRO A 138 12.71 20.26 -1.72
CA PRO A 138 11.92 21.35 -1.14
C PRO A 138 10.78 21.73 -2.07
N GLY A 139 9.56 21.65 -1.61
CA GLY A 139 8.36 21.83 -2.43
C GLY A 139 7.85 20.55 -3.10
N GLY A 140 8.49 19.40 -2.86
CA GLY A 140 8.23 18.15 -3.53
C GLY A 140 6.93 17.43 -3.18
N ILE A 141 6.27 17.75 -2.09
CA ILE A 141 5.06 17.04 -1.65
C ILE A 141 3.89 18.03 -1.57
N CYS A 142 2.98 17.96 -2.52
CA CYS A 142 1.75 18.74 -2.53
C CYS A 142 0.56 17.88 -2.13
N GLY A 143 -0.37 18.51 -1.45
CA GLY A 143 -1.53 17.80 -0.91
C GLY A 143 -1.12 16.73 0.06
N TYR A 144 -0.08 17.02 0.71
CA TYR A 144 0.80 16.25 1.57
C TYR A 144 0.18 15.07 2.32
N TYR A 145 -0.96 15.16 2.91
CA TYR A 145 -1.58 14.07 3.66
C TYR A 145 -2.90 13.59 3.07
N ASP A 146 -3.34 14.15 1.96
CA ASP A 146 -4.57 13.70 1.31
C ASP A 146 -4.32 13.21 -0.12
N TYR A 147 -3.24 13.67 -0.75
CA TYR A 147 -2.92 13.38 -2.14
C TYR A 147 -1.44 13.05 -2.37
N GLU A 148 -0.72 12.70 -1.34
CA GLU A 148 0.66 12.24 -1.49
C GLU A 148 0.68 10.81 -2.02
N GLN A 149 1.33 10.61 -3.14
CA GLN A 149 1.30 9.34 -3.83
C GLN A 149 2.03 8.20 -3.12
N ILE A 150 3.18 8.50 -2.49
CA ILE A 150 4.10 7.44 -2.06
C ILE A 150 3.80 6.97 -0.65
N HIS A 151 3.38 7.87 0.21
CA HIS A 151 3.14 7.59 1.61
C HIS A 151 1.67 7.74 1.99
N ASP A 152 0.81 8.06 1.03
CA ASP A 152 -0.60 8.31 1.28
C ASP A 152 -1.46 7.10 0.90
N ASP A 153 -1.29 6.03 1.64
CA ASP A 153 -2.07 4.81 1.52
C ASP A 153 -3.49 4.93 2.10
N LEU A 154 -3.84 6.09 2.67
CA LEU A 154 -5.19 6.29 3.23
C LEU A 154 -6.32 6.09 2.23
N VAL A 155 -6.12 6.44 0.96
CA VAL A 155 -7.13 6.27 -0.09
C VAL A 155 -7.45 4.80 -0.36
N MET A 156 -6.49 3.90 -0.14
CA MET A 156 -6.73 2.45 -0.25
C MET A 156 -7.76 2.00 0.78
N HIS A 157 -7.62 2.47 2.02
CA HIS A 157 -8.54 2.16 3.12
C HIS A 157 -9.90 2.81 2.90
N ALA A 158 -9.93 4.05 2.41
CA ALA A 158 -11.17 4.73 2.05
C ALA A 158 -11.93 4.00 0.92
N ALA A 159 -11.23 3.53 -0.11
CA ALA A 159 -11.82 2.77 -1.20
C ALA A 159 -12.44 1.45 -0.70
N MET A 160 -11.76 0.74 0.20
CA MET A 160 -12.30 -0.51 0.76
C MET A 160 -13.45 -0.27 1.73
N ALA A 161 -13.38 0.80 2.55
CA ALA A 161 -14.52 1.18 3.39
C ALA A 161 -15.77 1.53 2.55
N TYR A 162 -15.57 2.23 1.44
CA TYR A 162 -16.61 2.52 0.47
C TYR A 162 -17.21 1.25 -0.14
N ASP A 163 -16.38 0.33 -0.61
CA ASP A 163 -16.82 -0.90 -1.27
C ASP A 163 -17.62 -1.80 -0.32
N PHE A 164 -17.07 -2.09 0.85
CA PHE A 164 -17.74 -2.96 1.83
C PHE A 164 -19.02 -2.37 2.42
N ALA A 165 -19.14 -1.05 2.54
CA ALA A 165 -20.32 -0.38 3.07
C ALA A 165 -21.18 0.29 1.99
N PHE A 166 -20.99 -0.04 0.71
CA PHE A 166 -21.59 0.65 -0.42
C PHE A 166 -23.12 0.72 -0.34
N ASP A 167 -23.77 -0.39 -0.06
CA ASP A 167 -25.24 -0.45 0.03
C ASP A 167 -25.77 0.42 1.18
N TYR A 168 -25.07 0.47 2.30
CA TYR A 168 -25.42 1.34 3.42
C TYR A 168 -25.26 2.82 3.06
N LEU A 169 -24.14 3.20 2.41
CA LEU A 169 -23.88 4.56 1.95
C LEU A 169 -24.96 5.07 0.99
N ILE A 170 -25.43 4.22 0.08
CA ILE A 170 -26.48 4.60 -0.88
C ILE A 170 -27.84 4.75 -0.19
N ARG A 171 -28.15 3.90 0.78
CA ARG A 171 -29.40 4.00 1.55
C ARG A 171 -29.40 5.18 2.53
N HIS A 172 -28.23 5.65 2.97
CA HIS A 172 -28.07 6.70 3.96
C HIS A 172 -27.18 7.83 3.42
N PRO A 173 -27.67 8.62 2.45
CA PRO A 173 -26.88 9.66 1.82
C PRO A 173 -26.52 10.76 2.81
N HIS A 174 -25.28 11.24 2.75
CA HIS A 174 -24.77 12.27 3.63
C HIS A 174 -25.52 13.60 3.45
N ALA A 175 -25.98 14.22 4.55
CA ALA A 175 -26.83 15.41 4.51
C ALA A 175 -26.22 16.57 3.72
N HIS A 176 -24.91 16.81 3.87
CA HIS A 176 -24.23 17.88 3.14
C HIS A 176 -24.21 17.63 1.64
N LEU A 177 -23.93 16.39 1.18
CA LEU A 177 -23.92 16.04 -0.24
C LEU A 177 -25.32 16.23 -0.83
N LYS A 178 -26.34 15.79 -0.12
CA LYS A 178 -27.73 16.00 -0.51
C LYS A 178 -28.08 17.49 -0.62
N ALA A 179 -27.61 18.32 0.30
CA ALA A 179 -27.86 19.76 0.28
C ALA A 179 -27.23 20.47 -0.92
N ILE A 180 -26.11 19.96 -1.45
CA ILE A 180 -25.46 20.49 -2.66
C ILE A 180 -25.91 19.78 -3.96
N GLY A 181 -26.96 18.93 -3.87
CA GLY A 181 -27.49 18.21 -5.04
C GLY A 181 -26.59 17.12 -5.59
N LYS A 182 -25.72 16.55 -4.76
CA LYS A 182 -24.79 15.47 -5.13
C LYS A 182 -25.15 14.18 -4.39
N ASP A 183 -24.86 13.06 -5.02
CA ASP A 183 -24.90 11.75 -4.36
C ASP A 183 -23.51 11.26 -3.96
N THR A 184 -23.47 10.34 -3.01
CA THR A 184 -22.21 9.80 -2.48
C THR A 184 -21.39 9.09 -3.54
N LYS A 185 -22.03 8.36 -4.45
CA LYS A 185 -21.34 7.59 -5.50
C LYS A 185 -20.61 8.51 -6.47
N THR A 186 -21.28 9.55 -6.95
CA THR A 186 -20.68 10.56 -7.84
C THR A 186 -19.50 11.25 -7.19
N VAL A 187 -19.64 11.68 -5.93
CA VAL A 187 -18.57 12.39 -5.21
C VAL A 187 -17.39 11.44 -4.91
N ALA A 188 -17.66 10.21 -4.51
CA ALA A 188 -16.63 9.21 -4.28
C ALA A 188 -15.83 8.92 -5.57
N ALA A 189 -16.51 8.73 -6.69
CA ALA A 189 -15.84 8.51 -7.97
C ALA A 189 -14.97 9.72 -8.36
N GLU A 190 -15.47 10.95 -8.18
CA GLU A 190 -14.71 12.17 -8.46
C GLU A 190 -13.45 12.26 -7.58
N VAL A 191 -13.57 11.97 -6.30
CA VAL A 191 -12.42 11.98 -5.36
C VAL A 191 -11.42 10.88 -5.72
N PHE A 192 -11.87 9.64 -5.94
CA PHE A 192 -10.98 8.54 -6.31
C PHE A 192 -10.26 8.79 -7.63
N LYS A 193 -10.94 9.31 -8.64
CA LYS A 193 -10.33 9.70 -9.91
C LYS A 193 -9.27 10.80 -9.72
N ARG A 194 -9.48 11.74 -8.80
CA ARG A 194 -8.46 12.75 -8.47
C ARG A 194 -7.19 12.10 -7.89
N PHE A 195 -7.32 11.17 -6.95
CA PHE A 195 -6.17 10.42 -6.42
C PHE A 195 -5.44 9.64 -7.50
N ILE A 196 -6.16 8.91 -8.33
CA ILE A 196 -5.57 8.15 -9.45
C ILE A 196 -4.86 9.10 -10.41
N ASN A 197 -5.49 10.19 -10.83
CA ASN A 197 -4.93 11.12 -11.80
C ASN A 197 -3.69 11.85 -11.25
N ILE A 198 -3.67 12.19 -9.96
CA ILE A 198 -2.47 12.74 -9.31
C ILE A 198 -1.37 11.67 -9.28
N GLY A 199 -1.70 10.46 -8.89
CA GLY A 199 -0.76 9.35 -8.90
C GLY A 199 -0.15 9.14 -10.29
N LEU A 200 -0.96 9.20 -11.33
CA LEU A 200 -0.49 9.00 -12.72
C LEU A 200 0.45 10.10 -13.24
N VAL A 201 0.46 11.28 -12.66
CA VAL A 201 1.36 12.39 -13.05
C VAL A 201 2.50 12.63 -12.06
N ARG A 202 2.59 11.80 -11.04
CA ARG A 202 3.63 11.84 -10.02
C ARG A 202 4.20 10.45 -9.80
N GLY A 203 5.39 10.36 -9.27
CA GLY A 203 5.99 9.10 -8.84
C GLY A 203 7.23 8.71 -9.59
N GLY A 204 7.74 7.54 -9.27
CA GLY A 204 8.87 6.93 -9.94
C GLY A 204 8.40 6.09 -11.11
N LYS A 205 8.96 6.33 -12.30
CA LYS A 205 8.62 5.53 -13.48
C LYS A 205 8.99 4.07 -13.32
N SER A 206 10.02 3.77 -12.57
CA SER A 206 10.55 2.41 -12.39
C SER A 206 10.92 2.19 -10.92
N GLY A 207 11.38 1.00 -10.58
CA GLY A 207 11.80 0.63 -9.24
C GLY A 207 10.63 0.35 -8.29
N ASN A 208 10.96 0.20 -7.01
CA ASN A 208 9.98 -0.05 -5.95
C ASN A 208 8.96 1.09 -5.82
N TRP A 209 9.34 2.32 -6.11
CA TRP A 209 8.47 3.49 -6.09
C TRP A 209 7.32 3.39 -7.09
N ASN A 210 7.60 2.88 -8.30
CA ASN A 210 6.56 2.62 -9.29
C ASN A 210 5.55 1.58 -8.79
N VAL A 211 6.06 0.49 -8.21
CA VAL A 211 5.20 -0.57 -7.65
C VAL A 211 4.35 -0.02 -6.50
N ASN A 212 4.94 0.78 -5.61
CA ASN A 212 4.22 1.39 -4.51
C ASN A 212 3.15 2.40 -4.99
N GLY A 213 3.45 3.19 -6.00
CA GLY A 213 2.46 4.08 -6.62
C GLY A 213 1.24 3.34 -7.14
N TRP A 214 1.44 2.25 -7.88
CA TRP A 214 0.35 1.40 -8.34
C TRP A 214 -0.41 0.73 -7.19
N ASN A 215 0.28 0.32 -6.13
CA ASN A 215 -0.35 -0.28 -4.96
C ASN A 215 -1.39 0.67 -4.33
N ILE A 216 -1.06 1.96 -4.26
CA ILE A 216 -1.96 2.99 -3.72
C ILE A 216 -3.16 3.22 -4.66
N MET A 217 -2.94 3.24 -5.98
CA MET A 217 -3.97 3.55 -6.96
C MET A 217 -4.92 2.38 -7.26
N LEU A 218 -4.49 1.14 -7.08
CA LEU A 218 -5.25 -0.04 -7.54
C LEU A 218 -6.64 -0.15 -6.90
N ARG A 219 -6.74 0.00 -5.58
CA ARG A 219 -8.04 -0.13 -4.91
C ARG A 219 -9.03 0.97 -5.31
N PRO A 220 -8.63 2.25 -5.37
CA PRO A 220 -9.46 3.28 -5.98
C PRO A 220 -9.91 2.97 -7.41
N MET A 221 -9.05 2.38 -8.26
CA MET A 221 -9.43 2.00 -9.62
C MET A 221 -10.50 0.91 -9.63
N LEU A 222 -10.36 -0.09 -8.76
CA LEU A 222 -11.26 -1.24 -8.71
C LEU A 222 -12.68 -0.89 -8.27
N VAL A 223 -12.86 0.16 -7.46
CA VAL A 223 -14.18 0.59 -6.97
C VAL A 223 -14.88 1.59 -7.89
N LEU A 224 -14.25 2.00 -8.98
CA LEU A 224 -14.92 2.79 -10.02
C LEU A 224 -15.91 1.93 -10.81
N ASP A 225 -16.92 2.59 -11.38
CA ASP A 225 -17.79 1.98 -12.38
C ASP A 225 -17.04 1.75 -13.71
N HIS A 226 -17.73 1.10 -14.63
CA HIS A 226 -17.28 0.90 -16.01
C HIS A 226 -17.08 2.23 -16.73
N ASN A 227 -16.30 2.23 -17.81
CA ASN A 227 -15.94 3.42 -18.57
C ASN A 227 -17.15 4.25 -19.01
N GLU A 228 -18.22 3.57 -19.40
CA GLU A 228 -19.46 4.17 -19.93
C GLU A 228 -20.22 5.01 -18.89
N ALA A 229 -19.94 4.80 -17.61
CA ALA A 229 -20.55 5.56 -16.52
C ALA A 229 -20.01 7.00 -16.41
N TYR A 230 -18.92 7.31 -17.12
CA TYR A 230 -18.25 8.59 -17.02
C TYR A 230 -18.20 9.33 -18.35
N ALA A 231 -18.48 10.63 -18.32
CA ALA A 231 -18.51 11.46 -19.52
C ALA A 231 -17.15 11.55 -20.24
N ASP A 232 -16.04 11.36 -19.50
CA ASP A 232 -14.69 11.31 -20.06
C ASP A 232 -14.26 9.91 -20.53
N GLY A 233 -15.16 8.91 -20.42
CA GLY A 233 -14.87 7.53 -20.78
C GLY A 233 -13.79 6.85 -19.92
N LYS A 234 -13.44 7.43 -18.77
CA LYS A 234 -12.34 6.97 -17.92
C LYS A 234 -12.86 6.34 -16.62
N GLY A 235 -13.23 5.10 -16.70
CA GLY A 235 -13.64 4.28 -15.56
C GLY A 235 -12.61 3.20 -15.21
N LYS A 236 -13.09 2.14 -14.60
CA LYS A 236 -12.28 1.02 -14.13
C LYS A 236 -11.38 0.44 -15.22
N GLU A 237 -11.93 0.12 -16.38
CA GLU A 237 -11.17 -0.55 -17.45
C GLU A 237 -10.09 0.36 -18.02
N TYR A 238 -10.36 1.65 -18.16
CA TYR A 238 -9.38 2.62 -18.61
C TYR A 238 -8.15 2.64 -17.69
N TYR A 239 -8.37 2.80 -16.39
CA TYR A 239 -7.27 2.89 -15.45
C TYR A 239 -6.54 1.55 -15.24
N LEU A 240 -7.28 0.44 -15.22
CA LEU A 240 -6.66 -0.89 -15.14
C LEU A 240 -5.82 -1.19 -16.39
N ASN A 241 -6.21 -0.71 -17.56
CA ASN A 241 -5.42 -0.87 -18.78
C ASN A 241 -4.04 -0.20 -18.67
N LEU A 242 -3.96 0.96 -18.03
CA LEU A 242 -2.67 1.64 -17.76
C LEU A 242 -1.76 0.83 -16.82
N LEU A 243 -2.33 0.11 -15.85
CA LEU A 243 -1.56 -0.77 -14.98
C LEU A 243 -1.12 -2.05 -15.70
N VAL A 244 -2.02 -2.65 -16.47
CA VAL A 244 -1.85 -4.01 -16.99
C VAL A 244 -1.10 -4.04 -18.33
N ASN A 245 -1.30 -3.03 -19.19
CA ASN A 245 -0.84 -3.08 -20.56
C ASN A 245 0.01 -1.87 -20.99
N GLU A 246 -0.28 -0.68 -20.52
CA GLU A 246 0.23 0.56 -21.11
C GLU A 246 1.02 1.40 -20.11
N SER A 247 2.34 1.38 -20.20
CA SER A 247 3.19 2.27 -19.42
C SER A 247 2.92 3.74 -19.75
N THR A 248 2.90 4.57 -18.72
CA THR A 248 2.78 6.04 -18.83
C THR A 248 4.15 6.70 -18.78
N PRO A 249 4.27 8.01 -18.99
CA PRO A 249 5.53 8.72 -18.76
C PRO A 249 6.07 8.60 -17.32
N TYR A 250 5.18 8.38 -16.34
CA TYR A 250 5.51 8.38 -14.90
C TYR A 250 5.40 7.01 -14.25
N HIS A 251 4.83 6.02 -14.92
CA HIS A 251 4.64 4.68 -14.38
C HIS A 251 4.84 3.60 -15.43
N ASP A 252 5.60 2.59 -15.09
CA ASP A 252 5.70 1.36 -15.87
C ASP A 252 4.51 0.44 -15.56
N ALA A 253 3.89 -0.10 -16.59
CA ALA A 253 2.87 -1.13 -16.49
C ALA A 253 3.48 -2.49 -16.09
N ILE A 254 2.64 -3.43 -15.68
CA ILE A 254 3.07 -4.78 -15.26
C ILE A 254 4.08 -5.42 -16.22
N PRO A 255 3.90 -5.43 -17.54
CA PRO A 255 4.88 -6.05 -18.45
C PRO A 255 6.28 -5.43 -18.35
N ASP A 256 6.37 -4.10 -18.13
CA ASP A 256 7.65 -3.40 -17.98
C ASP A 256 8.23 -3.59 -16.57
N ILE A 257 7.40 -3.55 -15.53
CA ILE A 257 7.79 -3.91 -14.17
C ILE A 257 8.44 -5.30 -14.14
N LEU A 258 7.82 -6.28 -14.79
CA LEU A 258 8.31 -7.65 -14.79
C LEU A 258 9.64 -7.84 -15.54
N LYS A 259 10.00 -6.92 -16.45
CA LYS A 259 11.32 -6.93 -17.11
C LYS A 259 12.47 -6.61 -16.17
N THR A 260 12.20 -5.93 -15.06
CA THR A 260 13.21 -5.57 -14.08
C THR A 260 13.73 -6.78 -13.30
N TYR A 261 12.93 -7.84 -13.16
CA TYR A 261 13.36 -9.06 -12.47
C TYR A 261 14.44 -9.80 -13.27
N ASP A 262 15.51 -10.19 -12.59
CA ASP A 262 16.53 -11.09 -13.17
C ASP A 262 15.92 -12.43 -13.56
N ARG A 263 16.08 -12.82 -14.82
CA ARG A 263 15.43 -14.01 -15.37
C ARG A 263 16.02 -15.32 -14.84
N VAL A 264 17.27 -15.28 -14.38
CA VAL A 264 17.99 -16.44 -13.86
C VAL A 264 17.65 -16.66 -12.39
N THR A 265 17.73 -15.64 -11.56
CA THR A 265 17.53 -15.74 -10.12
C THR A 265 16.11 -15.43 -9.67
N GLY A 266 15.35 -14.66 -10.42
CA GLY A 266 14.03 -14.14 -10.00
C GLY A 266 14.13 -12.94 -9.06
N LEU A 267 15.31 -12.41 -8.82
CA LEU A 267 15.51 -11.31 -7.89
C LEU A 267 15.26 -9.95 -8.54
N TRP A 268 14.74 -9.04 -7.74
CA TRP A 268 14.63 -7.62 -8.06
C TRP A 268 15.96 -6.93 -7.75
N PRO A 269 16.40 -5.91 -8.52
CA PRO A 269 17.74 -5.32 -8.39
C PRO A 269 17.89 -4.32 -7.22
N GLU A 270 17.23 -4.56 -6.12
CA GLU A 270 17.31 -3.74 -4.91
C GLU A 270 17.64 -4.62 -3.71
N SER A 271 17.81 -4.01 -2.54
CA SER A 271 18.12 -4.72 -1.29
C SER A 271 17.01 -5.74 -0.93
N PRO A 272 17.29 -6.72 -0.06
CA PRO A 272 16.38 -7.85 0.17
C PRO A 272 14.95 -7.47 0.54
N GLY A 273 14.79 -6.44 1.38
CA GLY A 273 13.49 -5.96 1.81
C GLY A 273 12.67 -5.39 0.65
N TYR A 274 13.28 -4.56 -0.17
CA TYR A 274 12.64 -3.98 -1.36
C TYR A 274 12.41 -5.04 -2.44
N SER A 275 13.38 -5.94 -2.67
CA SER A 275 13.24 -7.03 -3.61
C SER A 275 12.03 -7.92 -3.29
N PHE A 276 11.84 -8.25 -2.03
CA PHE A 276 10.69 -9.04 -1.61
C PHE A 276 9.40 -8.22 -1.58
N GLY A 277 9.45 -6.95 -1.17
CA GLY A 277 8.30 -6.05 -1.13
C GLY A 277 7.64 -5.84 -2.48
N THR A 278 8.42 -5.76 -3.56
CA THR A 278 7.88 -5.62 -4.92
C THR A 278 7.08 -6.84 -5.35
N VAL A 279 7.60 -8.04 -5.17
CA VAL A 279 6.87 -9.26 -5.54
C VAL A 279 5.66 -9.48 -4.63
N GLN A 280 5.76 -9.13 -3.35
CA GLN A 280 4.64 -9.15 -2.43
C GLN A 280 3.49 -8.29 -2.96
N SER A 281 3.75 -7.04 -3.33
CA SER A 281 2.72 -6.14 -3.87
C SER A 281 2.06 -6.72 -5.12
N LEU A 282 2.86 -7.24 -6.06
CA LEU A 282 2.32 -7.85 -7.28
C LEU A 282 1.45 -9.09 -7.00
N LEU A 283 1.81 -9.90 -6.02
CA LEU A 283 0.99 -11.04 -5.61
C LEU A 283 -0.27 -10.63 -4.84
N ASP A 284 -0.20 -9.53 -4.07
CA ASP A 284 -1.37 -8.95 -3.41
C ASP A 284 -2.38 -8.37 -4.43
N TRP A 285 -1.90 -7.89 -5.59
CA TRP A 285 -2.78 -7.43 -6.67
C TRP A 285 -3.45 -8.59 -7.42
N ALA A 286 -2.86 -9.77 -7.40
CA ALA A 286 -3.32 -10.88 -8.23
C ALA A 286 -4.76 -11.30 -7.95
N ALA A 287 -5.18 -11.39 -6.69
CA ALA A 287 -6.55 -11.79 -6.35
C ALA A 287 -7.60 -10.77 -6.79
N PRO A 288 -7.47 -9.46 -6.49
CA PRO A 288 -8.44 -8.48 -6.96
C PRO A 288 -8.43 -8.29 -8.49
N LEU A 289 -7.27 -8.36 -9.15
CA LEU A 289 -7.20 -8.32 -10.61
C LEU A 289 -7.85 -9.54 -11.26
N LYS A 290 -7.68 -10.73 -10.68
CA LYS A 290 -8.34 -11.95 -11.17
C LYS A 290 -9.86 -11.85 -11.09
N ARG A 291 -10.40 -11.23 -10.06
CA ARG A 291 -11.85 -10.91 -9.98
C ARG A 291 -12.31 -9.94 -11.04
N ALA A 292 -11.42 -9.03 -11.47
CA ALA A 292 -11.66 -8.15 -12.61
C ALA A 292 -11.40 -8.82 -13.98
N GLY A 293 -11.14 -10.13 -14.01
CA GLY A 293 -10.89 -10.88 -15.25
C GLY A 293 -9.44 -10.89 -15.72
N ILE A 294 -8.49 -10.42 -14.90
CA ILE A 294 -7.08 -10.25 -15.26
C ILE A 294 -6.22 -11.18 -14.41
N ASP A 295 -5.74 -12.28 -14.97
CA ASP A 295 -4.85 -13.22 -14.25
C ASP A 295 -3.39 -12.90 -14.55
N ILE A 296 -2.76 -12.14 -13.66
CA ILE A 296 -1.35 -11.73 -13.82
C ILE A 296 -0.35 -12.81 -13.44
N ILE A 297 -0.75 -13.88 -12.74
CA ILE A 297 0.17 -14.96 -12.35
C ILE A 297 0.28 -15.98 -13.47
N ALA A 298 -0.85 -16.40 -14.06
CA ALA A 298 -0.88 -17.47 -15.09
C ALA A 298 0.04 -17.17 -16.29
N GLY A 299 0.03 -15.93 -16.76
CA GLY A 299 0.85 -15.48 -17.89
C GLY A 299 2.30 -15.12 -17.55
N ASN A 300 2.69 -15.10 -16.26
CA ASN A 300 3.96 -14.54 -15.82
C ASN A 300 4.71 -15.45 -14.83
N PRO A 301 5.38 -16.51 -15.31
CA PRO A 301 6.15 -17.44 -14.47
C PRO A 301 7.23 -16.74 -13.61
N ILE A 302 7.69 -15.57 -14.05
CA ILE A 302 8.68 -14.79 -13.31
C ILE A 302 8.18 -14.37 -11.92
N LEU A 303 6.88 -14.14 -11.73
CA LEU A 303 6.31 -13.80 -10.42
C LEU A 303 6.45 -14.96 -9.43
N GLN A 304 6.20 -16.18 -9.88
CA GLN A 304 6.38 -17.38 -9.07
C GLN A 304 7.86 -17.56 -8.70
N LYS A 305 8.73 -17.38 -9.67
CA LYS A 305 10.19 -17.44 -9.47
C LYS A 305 10.67 -16.36 -8.49
N ALA A 306 10.17 -15.13 -8.62
CA ALA A 306 10.51 -14.02 -7.75
C ALA A 306 10.08 -14.26 -6.29
N ALA A 307 8.89 -14.82 -6.07
CA ALA A 307 8.44 -15.18 -4.74
C ALA A 307 9.33 -16.24 -4.08
N MET A 308 9.84 -17.20 -4.87
CA MET A 308 10.75 -18.25 -4.39
C MET A 308 12.20 -17.79 -4.26
N ALA A 309 12.58 -16.72 -4.93
CA ALA A 309 13.96 -16.21 -4.94
C ALA A 309 14.43 -15.71 -3.55
N VAL A 310 13.52 -15.47 -2.62
CA VAL A 310 13.85 -15.06 -1.26
C VAL A 310 14.41 -16.19 -0.40
N PHE A 311 14.09 -17.45 -0.70
CA PHE A 311 14.49 -18.57 0.16
C PHE A 311 16.00 -18.72 0.34
N PRO A 312 16.86 -18.57 -0.68
CA PRO A 312 18.29 -18.52 -0.47
C PRO A 312 18.76 -17.42 0.48
N TRP A 313 18.00 -16.35 0.60
CA TRP A 313 18.30 -15.20 1.44
C TRP A 313 17.74 -15.26 2.87
N MET A 314 17.08 -16.36 3.22
CA MET A 314 16.55 -16.59 4.57
C MET A 314 17.47 -17.50 5.37
N ASP A 315 17.69 -17.15 6.64
CA ASP A 315 18.34 -18.01 7.61
C ASP A 315 17.41 -19.12 8.15
N ASP A 316 17.93 -19.96 9.06
CA ASP A 316 17.12 -21.03 9.66
C ASP A 316 15.98 -20.52 10.55
N ALA A 317 16.10 -19.32 11.06
CA ALA A 317 15.06 -18.63 11.83
C ALA A 317 14.08 -17.84 10.95
N ALA A 318 14.13 -18.02 9.63
CA ALA A 318 13.31 -17.31 8.64
C ALA A 318 13.49 -15.78 8.64
N ASN A 319 14.66 -15.28 9.06
CA ASN A 319 15.02 -13.88 8.87
C ASN A 319 15.73 -13.71 7.54
N MET A 320 15.46 -12.60 6.88
CA MET A 320 16.13 -12.24 5.64
C MET A 320 17.52 -11.64 5.92
N VAL A 321 18.46 -11.94 5.05
CA VAL A 321 19.77 -11.27 5.06
C VAL A 321 19.61 -9.77 4.87
N VAL A 322 20.61 -9.01 5.37
CA VAL A 322 20.58 -7.54 5.33
C VAL A 322 21.78 -7.04 4.56
N PHE A 323 21.52 -6.27 3.52
CA PHE A 323 22.51 -5.41 2.86
C PHE A 323 21.78 -4.20 2.24
N GLY A 324 22.56 -3.17 1.85
CA GLY A 324 22.00 -1.91 1.41
C GLY A 324 21.22 -1.21 2.54
N ASP A 325 20.11 -0.61 2.21
CA ASP A 325 19.22 0.10 3.14
C ASP A 325 18.09 -0.77 3.72
N SER A 326 18.09 -2.07 3.46
CA SER A 326 17.13 -3.01 4.04
C SER A 326 17.24 -3.06 5.56
N ARG A 327 16.10 -3.09 6.22
CA ARG A 327 16.00 -3.42 7.64
C ARG A 327 15.87 -4.94 7.79
N GLY A 328 16.50 -5.49 8.81
CA GLY A 328 16.37 -6.91 9.13
C GLY A 328 14.93 -7.27 9.53
N GLY A 329 14.56 -8.52 9.34
CA GLY A 329 13.26 -9.04 9.72
C GLY A 329 12.91 -10.31 8.95
N SER A 330 11.78 -10.92 9.30
CA SER A 330 11.26 -12.06 8.56
C SER A 330 10.56 -11.61 7.27
N ALA A 331 10.55 -12.51 6.27
CA ALA A 331 9.71 -12.32 5.10
C ALA A 331 8.22 -12.24 5.51
N ASN A 332 7.42 -11.55 4.72
CA ASN A 332 5.98 -11.54 4.90
C ASN A 332 5.38 -12.86 4.39
N PHE A 333 5.06 -13.75 5.30
CA PHE A 333 4.54 -15.09 4.97
C PHE A 333 3.13 -15.07 4.37
N GLN A 334 2.38 -13.98 4.47
CA GLN A 334 1.11 -13.80 3.77
C GLN A 334 1.28 -13.94 2.25
N THR A 335 2.40 -13.47 1.70
CA THR A 335 2.75 -13.61 0.28
C THR A 335 2.79 -15.08 -0.15
N PHE A 336 3.30 -15.95 0.71
CA PHE A 336 3.34 -17.39 0.42
C PHE A 336 1.94 -18.03 0.53
N GLU A 337 1.08 -17.55 1.43
CA GLU A 337 -0.30 -18.03 1.50
C GLU A 337 -1.10 -17.61 0.26
N ASN A 338 -0.91 -16.38 -0.24
CA ASN A 338 -1.49 -15.91 -1.49
C ASN A 338 -1.08 -16.83 -2.67
N LEU A 339 0.20 -17.16 -2.73
CA LEU A 339 0.72 -18.03 -3.78
C LEU A 339 0.23 -19.49 -3.63
N LEU A 340 0.14 -20.00 -2.40
CA LEU A 340 -0.40 -21.34 -2.14
C LEU A 340 -1.86 -21.45 -2.59
N THR A 341 -2.67 -20.42 -2.29
CA THR A 341 -4.06 -20.35 -2.75
C THR A 341 -4.16 -20.40 -4.28
N TYR A 342 -3.27 -19.72 -4.96
CA TYR A 342 -3.18 -19.82 -6.42
C TYR A 342 -2.81 -21.23 -6.89
N TYR A 343 -1.80 -21.85 -6.27
CA TYR A 343 -1.33 -23.19 -6.67
C TYR A 343 -2.33 -24.29 -6.40
N THR A 344 -3.18 -24.18 -5.36
CA THR A 344 -4.22 -25.17 -5.08
C THR A 344 -5.24 -25.32 -6.21
N GLY A 345 -5.33 -24.34 -7.10
CA GLY A 345 -6.14 -24.40 -8.34
C GLY A 345 -5.36 -24.89 -9.57
N THR A 346 -4.12 -25.35 -9.42
CA THR A 346 -3.24 -25.77 -10.51
C THR A 346 -2.61 -27.14 -10.24
N ASP A 347 -1.99 -27.75 -11.27
CA ASP A 347 -1.25 -29.02 -11.15
C ASP A 347 0.20 -28.83 -10.65
N ASN A 348 0.59 -27.65 -10.17
CA ASN A 348 1.95 -27.32 -9.73
C ASN A 348 2.23 -27.90 -8.33
N LYS A 349 2.45 -29.21 -8.27
CA LYS A 349 2.75 -29.92 -7.00
C LYS A 349 4.03 -29.42 -6.33
N GLU A 350 5.10 -29.19 -7.12
CA GLU A 350 6.38 -28.69 -6.58
C GLU A 350 6.22 -27.31 -5.97
N GLY A 351 5.48 -26.40 -6.61
CA GLY A 351 5.16 -25.10 -6.07
C GLY A 351 4.38 -25.17 -4.78
N VAL A 352 3.36 -26.03 -4.72
CA VAL A 352 2.59 -26.30 -3.49
C VAL A 352 3.51 -26.77 -2.36
N GLU A 353 4.38 -27.73 -2.61
CA GLU A 353 5.29 -28.28 -1.61
C GLU A 353 6.25 -27.22 -1.05
N LYS A 354 6.91 -26.47 -1.91
CA LYS A 354 7.86 -25.41 -1.53
C LYS A 354 7.19 -24.32 -0.69
N VAL A 355 6.03 -23.84 -1.13
CA VAL A 355 5.30 -22.78 -0.46
C VAL A 355 4.71 -23.25 0.85
N ALA A 356 4.11 -24.44 0.88
CA ALA A 356 3.57 -25.04 2.10
C ALA A 356 4.66 -25.25 3.16
N SER A 357 5.84 -25.70 2.76
CA SER A 357 6.99 -25.84 3.65
C SER A 357 7.40 -24.51 4.28
N ALA A 358 7.49 -23.44 3.47
CA ALA A 358 7.80 -22.12 3.97
C ALA A 358 6.76 -21.60 4.96
N LEU A 359 5.47 -21.75 4.64
CA LEU A 359 4.37 -21.37 5.53
C LEU A 359 4.42 -22.14 6.86
N ASN A 360 4.56 -23.46 6.81
CA ASN A 360 4.67 -24.29 8.00
C ASN A 360 5.86 -23.89 8.87
N LYS A 361 7.00 -23.55 8.26
CA LYS A 361 8.16 -23.02 8.94
C LYS A 361 7.85 -21.68 9.62
N GLY A 362 7.27 -20.74 8.91
CA GLY A 362 6.88 -19.42 9.45
C GLY A 362 5.89 -19.54 10.62
N ILE A 363 4.92 -20.41 10.52
CA ILE A 363 3.93 -20.67 11.59
C ILE A 363 4.61 -21.31 12.80
N SER A 364 5.40 -22.36 12.61
CA SER A 364 6.08 -23.07 13.71
C SER A 364 7.06 -22.19 14.47
N GLN A 365 7.71 -21.28 13.78
CA GLN A 365 8.64 -20.30 14.35
C GLN A 365 7.94 -19.03 14.88
N LYS A 366 6.62 -18.97 14.85
CA LYS A 366 5.82 -17.80 15.28
C LYS A 366 6.16 -16.51 14.52
N LYS A 367 6.65 -16.63 13.30
CA LYS A 367 6.88 -15.51 12.39
C LYS A 367 5.63 -15.11 11.62
N TYR A 368 4.68 -16.02 11.51
CA TYR A 368 3.39 -15.81 10.84
C TYR A 368 2.24 -16.35 11.68
N SER A 369 1.21 -15.53 11.80
CA SER A 369 -0.06 -15.91 12.40
C SER A 369 -1.20 -15.57 11.44
N ARG A 370 -1.90 -16.58 10.98
CA ARG A 370 -3.05 -16.42 10.07
C ARG A 370 -4.16 -15.55 10.69
N ASN A 371 -4.29 -15.55 12.01
CA ASN A 371 -5.27 -14.73 12.72
C ASN A 371 -4.97 -13.22 12.63
N ASN A 372 -3.74 -12.85 12.28
CA ASN A 372 -3.32 -11.45 12.16
C ASN A 372 -3.30 -10.96 10.71
N ALA A 373 -3.70 -11.80 9.76
CA ALA A 373 -3.67 -11.47 8.33
C ALA A 373 -4.82 -10.54 7.88
N GLY A 374 -5.70 -10.15 8.79
CA GLY A 374 -6.82 -9.27 8.51
C GLY A 374 -7.83 -9.88 7.52
N TRP A 375 -8.68 -9.05 6.94
CA TRP A 375 -9.67 -9.49 5.95
C TRP A 375 -9.01 -10.00 4.65
N THR A 376 -7.86 -9.45 4.27
CA THR A 376 -7.11 -9.92 3.09
C THR A 376 -6.68 -11.37 3.24
N GLY A 377 -6.29 -11.78 4.45
CA GLY A 377 -5.97 -13.17 4.77
C GLY A 377 -7.18 -14.11 4.64
N LEU A 378 -8.39 -13.62 4.85
CA LEU A 378 -9.60 -14.41 4.59
C LEU A 378 -9.82 -14.64 3.09
N CYS A 379 -9.50 -13.65 2.25
CA CYS A 379 -9.63 -13.77 0.80
C CYS A 379 -8.67 -14.79 0.18
N THR A 380 -7.54 -15.05 0.85
CA THR A 380 -6.48 -15.95 0.38
C THR A 380 -6.28 -17.14 1.31
N TYR A 381 -7.29 -17.40 2.16
CA TYR A 381 -7.22 -18.47 3.13
C TYR A 381 -7.22 -19.85 2.47
N THR A 382 -6.19 -20.63 2.74
CA THR A 382 -6.12 -22.04 2.36
C THR A 382 -6.51 -22.89 3.56
N ALA A 383 -7.64 -23.60 3.48
CA ALA A 383 -8.20 -24.36 4.61
C ALA A 383 -7.19 -25.35 5.20
N THR A 384 -6.43 -26.02 4.36
CA THR A 384 -5.42 -26.99 4.77
C THR A 384 -4.08 -26.66 4.11
N ILE A 385 -3.08 -26.33 4.93
CA ILE A 385 -1.69 -26.22 4.44
C ILE A 385 -1.13 -27.64 4.44
N PRO A 386 -0.67 -28.18 3.30
CA PRO A 386 -0.09 -29.51 3.23
C PRO A 386 1.07 -29.66 4.21
N SER A 387 1.10 -30.79 4.94
CA SER A 387 2.21 -31.12 5.82
C SER A 387 3.35 -31.69 5.01
N VAL A 388 4.15 -30.81 4.43
CA VAL A 388 5.30 -31.19 3.63
C VAL A 388 6.58 -30.78 4.33
N ARG A 389 7.54 -31.66 4.34
CA ARG A 389 8.88 -31.40 4.81
C ARG A 389 9.77 -31.19 3.57
N ALA A 390 9.66 -30.02 2.93
CA ALA A 390 10.63 -29.63 1.94
C ALA A 390 11.86 -29.08 2.66
N GLU A 391 12.91 -29.85 2.72
CA GLU A 391 14.20 -29.34 3.12
C GLU A 391 14.72 -28.51 1.95
N SER A 392 14.99 -27.23 2.17
CA SER A 392 15.80 -26.47 1.25
C SER A 392 17.22 -27.02 1.34
N ASN A 393 17.57 -27.93 0.44
CA ASN A 393 18.92 -28.49 0.32
C ASN A 393 19.90 -27.49 -0.34
N GLU A 394 19.50 -26.27 -0.55
CA GLU A 394 20.30 -25.25 -1.19
C GLU A 394 21.35 -24.74 -0.22
N ARG A 395 22.54 -25.35 -0.31
CA ARG A 395 23.68 -25.03 0.59
C ARG A 395 24.42 -23.78 0.18
N ALA A 396 24.34 -23.39 -1.09
CA ALA A 396 24.96 -22.18 -1.59
C ALA A 396 24.11 -21.58 -2.71
N SER A 397 24.01 -20.26 -2.74
CA SER A 397 23.43 -19.53 -3.85
C SER A 397 24.28 -18.32 -4.21
N TYR A 398 24.25 -17.95 -5.47
CA TYR A 398 24.91 -16.77 -5.98
C TYR A 398 23.94 -15.93 -6.82
N SER A 399 23.81 -14.68 -6.46
CA SER A 399 23.10 -13.68 -7.25
C SER A 399 24.13 -12.82 -8.00
N PRO A 400 24.34 -13.03 -9.30
CA PRO A 400 25.31 -12.26 -10.07
C PRO A 400 24.94 -10.78 -10.15
N HIS A 401 23.66 -10.47 -10.21
CA HIS A 401 23.15 -9.10 -10.25
C HIS A 401 23.53 -8.32 -8.99
N HIS A 402 23.33 -8.92 -7.82
CA HIS A 402 23.66 -8.30 -6.54
C HIS A 402 25.10 -8.58 -6.09
N ARG A 403 25.86 -9.42 -6.82
CA ARG A 403 27.17 -9.93 -6.39
C ARG A 403 27.13 -10.47 -4.96
N PHE A 404 26.08 -11.23 -4.67
CA PHE A 404 25.76 -11.71 -3.33
C PHE A 404 25.83 -13.22 -3.30
N ILE A 405 26.55 -13.75 -2.32
CA ILE A 405 26.70 -15.19 -2.08
C ILE A 405 26.09 -15.51 -0.72
N THR A 406 25.33 -16.59 -0.66
CA THR A 406 24.94 -17.22 0.59
C THR A 406 25.46 -18.63 0.65
N MET A 407 26.02 -19.03 1.79
CA MET A 407 26.38 -20.40 2.09
C MET A 407 25.76 -20.79 3.42
N LYS A 408 25.16 -21.99 3.45
CA LYS A 408 24.40 -22.48 4.60
C LYS A 408 24.88 -23.84 5.05
N ASN A 409 25.01 -24.01 6.36
CA ASN A 409 25.19 -25.30 7.00
C ASN A 409 24.02 -25.53 7.94
N TRP A 410 23.16 -26.49 7.62
CA TRP A 410 22.02 -26.89 8.44
C TRP A 410 22.24 -28.24 9.15
N GLU A 411 23.43 -28.81 9.05
CA GLU A 411 23.78 -30.09 9.66
C GLU A 411 24.38 -29.89 11.04
N GLY A 412 24.09 -30.82 11.95
CA GLY A 412 24.58 -30.78 13.31
C GLY A 412 23.90 -29.79 14.24
N ASP A 413 24.49 -29.56 15.39
CA ASP A 413 23.95 -28.70 16.43
C ASP A 413 24.10 -27.21 16.16
N TYR A 414 25.04 -26.86 15.27
CA TYR A 414 25.34 -25.49 14.90
C TYR A 414 24.92 -25.21 13.48
N LYS A 415 23.80 -24.53 13.34
CA LYS A 415 23.32 -24.03 12.06
C LYS A 415 23.91 -22.67 11.76
N MET A 416 24.57 -22.53 10.62
CA MET A 416 25.24 -21.30 10.22
C MET A 416 24.85 -20.88 8.82
N MET A 417 24.74 -19.57 8.65
CA MET A 417 24.64 -18.94 7.33
C MET A 417 25.77 -17.92 7.21
N PHE A 418 26.55 -18.08 6.16
CA PHE A 418 27.56 -17.11 5.74
C PHE A 418 27.03 -16.34 4.54
N THR A 419 27.24 -15.03 4.54
CA THR A 419 26.86 -14.17 3.43
C THR A 419 28.01 -13.27 3.04
N LEU A 420 28.20 -13.09 1.74
CA LEU A 420 29.18 -12.16 1.18
C LEU A 420 28.51 -11.26 0.17
N TYR A 421 28.60 -9.95 0.39
CA TYR A 421 28.09 -8.91 -0.50
C TYR A 421 29.25 -8.18 -1.17
N GLY A 422 29.34 -8.25 -2.46
CA GLY A 422 30.36 -7.58 -3.27
C GLY A 422 29.81 -6.47 -4.17
N GLY A 423 28.60 -5.96 -3.86
CA GLY A 423 27.96 -4.90 -4.61
C GLY A 423 28.69 -3.56 -4.53
N SER A 424 28.39 -2.68 -5.46
CA SER A 424 28.85 -1.29 -5.47
C SER A 424 27.76 -0.34 -4.97
N SER A 425 28.13 0.89 -4.62
CA SER A 425 27.17 1.94 -4.25
C SER A 425 26.16 2.28 -5.35
N LYS A 426 26.40 1.85 -6.58
CA LYS A 426 25.46 2.01 -7.69
C LYS A 426 24.35 0.95 -7.70
N ASP A 427 24.54 -0.13 -6.96
CA ASP A 427 23.58 -1.25 -6.90
C ASP A 427 22.60 -1.08 -5.72
N ASN A 428 22.72 0.02 -4.99
CA ASN A 428 21.92 0.34 -3.80
C ASN A 428 20.86 1.40 -4.11
N SER A 429 20.18 1.26 -5.22
CA SER A 429 19.00 2.06 -5.46
C SER A 429 17.85 1.52 -4.60
N GLY A 430 17.64 2.10 -3.48
CA GLY A 430 16.46 1.96 -2.64
C GLY A 430 15.89 3.31 -2.40
#